data_eaba7c72c715f616a71727cf6e276b7f
#
_entry.id   eaba7c72c715f616a71727cf6e276b7f
#
_cell.length_a   1.000
_cell.length_b   1.000
_cell.length_c   1.000
_cell.angle_alpha   90.00
_cell.angle_beta   90.00
_cell.angle_gamma   90.00
#
_symmetry.space_group_name_H-M   'P 1'
#
loop_
_entity.id
_entity.type
_entity.pdbx_description
1 polymer ?
#
loop_
_entity_poly.entity_id
_entity_poly.type
_entity_poly.pdbx_seq_one_letter_code
_entity_poly.pdbx_strand_id
1 'polypeptide(L)' 'MDINFLLFEQFETLDLFGPVEICGRHPDFQLHYISQNGGLVTSTQGVRIDTEPQRNMNTSGALVIPAVPVHAH' A
#
# COMPACT_ATOMS: atom_id res chain seq x y z
N MET A 1 -13.97 6.95 5.46
CA MET A 1 -13.80 5.63 4.83
C MET A 1 -12.33 5.25 4.86
N ASP A 2 -12.05 4.04 5.27
CA ASP A 2 -10.67 3.55 5.31
C ASP A 2 -10.27 2.96 3.97
N ILE A 3 -9.09 3.35 3.50
CA ILE A 3 -8.49 2.81 2.29
C ILE A 3 -7.19 2.11 2.70
N ASN A 4 -7.15 0.81 2.52
CA ASN A 4 -6.01 -0.01 2.94
C ASN A 4 -5.15 -0.35 1.73
N PHE A 5 -3.89 0.07 1.74
CA PHE A 5 -2.93 -0.28 0.70
C PHE A 5 -2.09 -1.44 1.21
N LEU A 6 -2.26 -2.60 0.58
CA LEU A 6 -1.51 -3.80 0.96
C LEU A 6 -0.21 -3.83 0.18
N LEU A 7 0.89 -3.76 0.90
CA LEU A 7 2.23 -3.69 0.31
C LEU A 7 2.99 -4.99 0.54
N PHE A 8 3.94 -5.24 -0.35
CA PHE A 8 4.83 -6.38 -0.28
C PHE A 8 6.19 -5.97 -0.83
N GLU A 9 7.23 -6.72 -0.49
CA GLU A 9 8.58 -6.40 -0.96
C GLU A 9 8.63 -6.35 -2.49
N GLN A 10 9.35 -5.38 -3.03
CA GLN A 10 9.52 -5.17 -4.47
C GLN A 10 8.25 -4.68 -5.17
N PHE A 11 7.35 -4.02 -4.45
CA PHE A 11 6.18 -3.42 -5.09
C PHE A 11 6.62 -2.30 -6.05
N GLU A 12 5.79 -2.00 -7.04
CA GLU A 12 6.07 -0.88 -7.95
C GLU A 12 5.66 0.43 -7.28
N THR A 13 6.62 1.34 -7.17
CA THR A 13 6.42 2.60 -6.46
C THR A 13 5.25 3.41 -7.01
N LEU A 14 5.16 3.52 -8.32
CA LEU A 14 4.11 4.33 -8.95
C LEU A 14 2.74 3.71 -8.77
N ASP A 15 2.66 2.38 -8.73
CA ASP A 15 1.39 1.69 -8.53
C ASP A 15 0.81 1.95 -7.15
N LEU A 16 1.66 2.31 -6.18
CA LEU A 16 1.20 2.77 -4.89
C LEU A 16 0.91 4.27 -4.89
N PHE A 17 1.88 5.08 -5.31
CA PHE A 17 1.78 6.52 -5.15
C PHE A 17 0.75 7.17 -6.08
N GLY A 18 0.47 6.57 -7.24
CA GLY A 18 -0.61 7.05 -8.09
C GLY A 18 -1.96 7.05 -7.37
N PRO A 19 -2.41 5.89 -6.89
CA PRO A 19 -3.64 5.84 -6.10
C PRO A 19 -3.59 6.63 -4.80
N VAL A 20 -2.44 6.65 -4.12
CA VAL A 20 -2.27 7.43 -2.88
C VAL A 20 -2.50 8.91 -3.16
N GLU A 21 -1.94 9.43 -4.25
CA GLU A 21 -2.09 10.83 -4.60
C GLU A 21 -3.55 11.19 -4.84
N ILE A 22 -4.28 10.32 -5.52
CA ILE A 22 -5.69 10.55 -5.81
C ILE A 22 -6.54 10.43 -4.56
N CYS A 23 -6.38 9.34 -3.81
CA CYS A 23 -7.18 9.10 -2.60
C CYS A 23 -6.86 10.10 -1.50
N GLY A 24 -5.61 10.53 -1.42
CA GLY A 24 -5.18 11.47 -0.38
C GLY A 24 -5.80 12.85 -0.49
N ARG A 25 -6.35 13.19 -1.66
CA ARG A 25 -7.04 14.47 -1.85
C ARG A 25 -8.46 14.45 -1.33
N HIS A 26 -9.00 13.28 -1.05
CA HIS A 26 -10.39 13.14 -0.60
C HIS A 26 -10.44 13.28 0.92
N PRO A 27 -11.15 14.28 1.45
CA PRO A 27 -11.10 14.57 2.90
C PRO A 27 -11.73 13.47 3.76
N ASP A 28 -12.59 12.63 3.18
CA ASP A 28 -13.27 11.57 3.92
C ASP A 28 -12.51 10.26 3.91
N PHE A 29 -11.37 10.17 3.21
CA PHE A 29 -10.60 8.94 3.13
C PHE A 29 -9.47 8.96 4.13
N GLN A 30 -9.32 7.86 4.87
CA GLN A 30 -8.20 7.63 5.77
C GLN A 30 -7.33 6.54 5.16
N LEU A 31 -6.07 6.86 4.87
CA LEU A 31 -5.18 5.97 4.17
C LEU A 31 -4.35 5.16 5.16
N HIS A 32 -4.25 3.86 4.91
CA HIS A 32 -3.49 2.95 5.75
C HIS A 32 -2.55 2.12 4.88
N TYR A 33 -1.33 1.92 5.35
CA TYR A 33 -0.30 1.17 4.64
C TYR A 33 -0.04 -0.10 5.43
N ILE A 34 -0.33 -1.25 4.81
CA ILE A 34 -0.40 -2.54 5.48
C ILE A 34 0.55 -3.50 4.78
N SER A 35 1.24 -4.34 5.53
CA SER A 35 1.97 -5.47 4.98
C SER A 35 1.72 -6.69 5.84
N GLN A 36 2.14 -7.87 5.36
CA GLN A 36 1.84 -9.11 6.06
C GLN A 36 2.29 -9.07 7.52
N ASN A 37 3.49 -8.60 7.78
CA ASN A 37 4.07 -8.59 9.13
C ASN A 37 4.32 -7.18 9.68
N GLY A 38 3.95 -6.15 8.95
CA GLY A 38 4.26 -4.78 9.34
C GLY A 38 5.71 -4.42 9.07
N GLY A 39 6.12 -3.25 9.54
CA GLY A 39 7.49 -2.77 9.39
C GLY A 39 7.75 -2.18 8.01
N LEU A 40 9.03 -2.00 7.71
CA LEU A 40 9.45 -1.37 6.45
C LEU A 40 9.32 -2.34 5.28
N VAL A 41 8.70 -1.85 4.21
CA VAL A 41 8.58 -2.56 2.94
C VAL A 41 9.22 -1.70 1.86
N THR A 42 10.05 -2.30 1.03
CA THR A 42 10.84 -1.57 0.04
C THR A 42 10.34 -1.85 -1.37
N SER A 43 10.14 -0.78 -2.14
CA SER A 43 9.70 -0.89 -3.53
C SER A 43 10.85 -1.34 -4.43
N THR A 44 10.51 -1.69 -5.67
CA THR A 44 11.51 -2.03 -6.69
C THR A 44 12.51 -0.90 -6.87
N GLN A 45 12.09 0.33 -6.74
CA GLN A 45 12.94 1.50 -6.91
C GLN A 45 13.62 1.96 -5.61
N GLY A 46 13.48 1.19 -4.53
CA GLY A 46 14.17 1.47 -3.29
C GLY A 46 13.46 2.40 -2.32
N VAL A 47 12.21 2.74 -2.56
CA VAL A 47 11.44 3.56 -1.64
C VAL A 47 10.94 2.70 -0.49
N ARG A 48 11.21 3.14 0.73
CA ARG A 48 10.84 2.38 1.94
C ARG A 48 9.62 3.01 2.59
N ILE A 49 8.61 2.19 2.82
CA ILE A 49 7.35 2.60 3.44
C ILE A 49 7.18 1.84 4.74
N ASP A 50 6.91 2.58 5.80
CA ASP A 50 6.58 1.96 7.09
C ASP A 50 5.12 1.50 7.05
N THR A 51 4.89 0.24 7.44
CA THR A 51 3.57 -0.36 7.34
C THR A 51 3.14 -0.94 8.67
N GLU A 52 1.82 -1.14 8.80
CA GLU A 52 1.25 -1.85 9.93
C GLU A 52 0.98 -3.32 9.54
N PRO A 53 0.97 -4.24 10.51
CA PRO A 53 0.72 -5.64 10.19
C PRO A 53 -0.71 -5.85 9.72
N GLN A 54 -0.87 -6.82 8.83
CA GLN A 54 -2.16 -7.12 8.20
C GLN A 54 -3.24 -7.48 9.23
N ARG A 55 -2.86 -8.11 10.34
CA ARG A 55 -3.82 -8.47 11.39
C ARG A 55 -4.53 -7.26 12.02
N ASN A 56 -3.95 -6.07 11.89
CA ASN A 56 -4.53 -4.84 12.41
C ASN A 56 -5.39 -4.11 11.38
N MET A 57 -5.54 -4.68 10.19
CA MET A 57 -6.26 -4.00 9.11
C MET A 57 -7.75 -3.91 9.41
N ASN A 58 -8.35 -2.75 9.11
CA ASN A 58 -9.78 -2.58 9.17
C ASN A 58 -10.40 -3.21 7.93
N THR A 59 -11.08 -4.35 8.11
CA THR A 59 -11.62 -5.11 6.99
C THR A 59 -12.87 -4.50 6.38
N SER A 60 -13.46 -3.47 7.01
CA SER A 60 -14.63 -2.80 6.46
C SER A 60 -14.30 -1.76 5.41
N GLY A 61 -13.03 -1.41 5.25
CA GLY A 61 -12.58 -0.44 4.26
C GLY A 61 -12.28 -1.06 2.92
N ALA A 62 -11.90 -0.20 1.96
CA ALA A 62 -11.47 -0.67 0.65
C ALA A 62 -10.05 -1.22 0.72
N LEU A 63 -9.73 -2.15 -0.16
CA LEU A 63 -8.41 -2.74 -0.27
C LEU A 63 -7.83 -2.45 -1.65
N VAL A 64 -6.63 -1.87 -1.67
CA VAL A 64 -5.89 -1.60 -2.90
C VAL A 64 -4.59 -2.37 -2.86
N ILE A 65 -4.31 -3.14 -3.91
CA ILE A 65 -3.09 -3.94 -4.01
C ILE A 65 -2.30 -3.46 -5.21
N PRO A 66 -1.06 -2.94 -5.03
CA PRO A 66 -0.22 -2.58 -6.17
C PRO A 66 0.08 -3.80 -7.04
N ALA A 67 0.22 -3.57 -8.33
CA ALA A 67 0.49 -4.66 -9.26
C ALA A 67 1.87 -5.25 -9.02
N VAL A 68 2.00 -6.55 -9.31
CA VAL A 68 3.29 -7.23 -9.32
C VAL A 68 3.99 -6.90 -10.63
N PRO A 69 5.32 -6.61 -10.63
CA PRO A 69 6.04 -6.35 -11.88
C PRO A 69 5.94 -7.54 -12.83
N VAL A 70 5.46 -7.30 -14.05
CA VAL A 70 5.24 -8.38 -15.01
C VAL A 70 6.55 -8.94 -15.58
N HIS A 71 7.61 -8.19 -15.49
CA HIS A 71 8.92 -8.64 -16.00
C HIS A 71 9.70 -9.45 -14.98
N ALA A 72 9.08 -9.80 -13.88
CA ALA A 72 9.73 -10.52 -12.79
C ALA A 72 10.08 -11.97 -13.15
N HIS A 73 9.64 -12.43 -14.29
CA HIS A 73 9.93 -13.79 -14.73
C HIS A 73 11.06 -13.88 -15.73
#